data_742bcb3bf6ed0d047db80c39638ae77c
#
_entry.id   742bcb3bf6ed0d047db80c39638ae77c
#
_cell.length_a   1.000
_cell.length_b   1.000
_cell.length_c   1.000
_cell.angle_alpha   90.00
_cell.angle_beta   90.00
_cell.angle_gamma   90.00
#
_symmetry.space_group_name_H-M   'P 1'
#
loop_
_entity.id
_entity.type
_entity.pdbx_description
1 polymer ?
#
loop_
_entity_poly.entity_id
_entity_poly.type
_entity_poly.pdbx_seq_one_letter_code
_entity_poly.pdbx_strand_id
1 'polypeptide(L)'
;MAKNKFEKLQRPADVVFLLCCVGTFLSETFLAYRQIVLYNGKYLSDLSLHIAIARRDQYYYRMIGFLVNTMDHITTNPWALALSMGVLVLLTVIGNYFLIRFFTKRFTESRIPAQIMAVLVLYTGPIYIPKFMPYFYAKTQSKYAWQNPTQIMVTVFSVFALLAFYKVYEHYMEKISTKGWAMLALAFLVSAYAKPSFIMAFFPAAAMILLADLFRKDTGLKPMSRFRQIFILGMTMLPACIYFLLLNNTVFGESRQEVTSSAGGEASKVVIDLGRAYFNQDFSITLSILAGLAFPLFVLLFNLRELKKPEYAVSWLTVLWGYAEHFTFSETGPRATHGNFAWGKKVAIYLVFAVSMAKFIENLYDPDFLKGSRTRKIAYGTALALLLFLHFASQVVYLVHLGHGGKYMI
;
A
#
# COMPACT_ATOMS: atom_id res chain seq x y z
N MET A 1 3.16 -22.65 -33.18
CA MET A 1 1.99 -23.26 -32.49
C MET A 1 1.70 -22.66 -31.10
N ALA A 2 2.67 -22.42 -30.24
CA ALA A 2 2.44 -21.86 -28.89
C ALA A 2 1.84 -20.45 -28.90
N LYS A 3 2.26 -19.53 -29.78
CA LYS A 3 1.77 -18.16 -29.87
C LYS A 3 0.27 -18.06 -30.11
N ASN A 4 -0.26 -18.86 -31.06
CA ASN A 4 -1.71 -18.93 -31.38
C ASN A 4 -2.58 -19.47 -30.22
N LYS A 5 -2.01 -20.32 -29.35
CA LYS A 5 -2.74 -20.88 -28.21
C LYS A 5 -2.87 -19.86 -27.07
N PHE A 6 -1.85 -19.03 -26.84
CA PHE A 6 -1.87 -17.95 -25.85
C PHE A 6 -2.82 -16.81 -26.26
N GLU A 7 -2.84 -16.43 -27.53
CA GLU A 7 -3.77 -15.39 -28.03
C GLU A 7 -5.24 -15.82 -27.90
N LYS A 8 -5.54 -17.11 -28.11
CA LYS A 8 -6.90 -17.65 -27.93
C LYS A 8 -7.37 -17.60 -26.47
N LEU A 9 -6.48 -17.75 -25.50
CA LEU A 9 -6.82 -17.68 -24.07
C LEU A 9 -6.84 -16.25 -23.53
N GLN A 10 -6.17 -15.30 -24.18
CA GLN A 10 -6.05 -13.93 -23.71
C GLN A 10 -7.39 -13.19 -23.69
N ARG A 11 -8.20 -13.31 -24.75
CA ARG A 11 -9.52 -12.66 -24.82
C ARG A 11 -10.49 -13.08 -23.70
N PRO A 12 -10.71 -14.40 -23.44
CA PRO A 12 -11.51 -14.80 -22.29
C PRO A 12 -10.94 -14.31 -20.96
N ALA A 13 -9.62 -14.31 -20.78
CA ALA A 13 -8.99 -13.83 -19.58
C ALA A 13 -9.18 -12.32 -19.38
N ASP A 14 -9.11 -11.52 -20.45
CA ASP A 14 -9.40 -10.08 -20.40
C ASP A 14 -10.86 -9.82 -19.96
N VAL A 15 -11.82 -10.62 -20.45
CA VAL A 15 -13.22 -10.53 -20.00
C VAL A 15 -13.36 -10.90 -18.54
N VAL A 16 -12.76 -12.00 -18.10
CA VAL A 16 -12.78 -12.41 -16.68
C VAL A 16 -12.16 -11.33 -15.80
N PHE A 17 -11.03 -10.74 -16.21
CA PHE A 17 -10.40 -9.64 -15.47
C PHE A 17 -11.32 -8.42 -15.38
N LEU A 18 -11.98 -8.05 -16.46
CA LEU A 18 -12.97 -6.97 -16.47
C LEU A 18 -14.13 -7.27 -15.50
N LEU A 19 -14.66 -8.49 -15.51
CA LEU A 19 -15.71 -8.91 -14.57
C LEU A 19 -15.24 -8.84 -13.11
N CYS A 20 -13.99 -9.25 -12.82
CA CYS A 20 -13.39 -9.09 -11.50
C CYS A 20 -13.26 -7.60 -11.10
N CYS A 21 -12.88 -6.74 -12.02
CA CYS A 21 -12.81 -5.28 -11.80
C CYS A 21 -14.20 -4.70 -11.49
N VAL A 22 -15.21 -5.06 -12.26
CA VAL A 22 -16.61 -4.63 -12.03
C VAL A 22 -17.11 -5.18 -10.69
N GLY A 23 -16.89 -6.46 -10.40
CA GLY A 23 -17.27 -7.09 -9.13
C GLY A 23 -16.61 -6.39 -7.93
N THR A 24 -15.33 -6.06 -8.05
CA THR A 24 -14.58 -5.31 -7.02
C THR A 24 -15.16 -3.91 -6.81
N PHE A 25 -15.42 -3.18 -7.89
CA PHE A 25 -16.05 -1.87 -7.84
C PHE A 25 -17.43 -1.92 -7.15
N LEU A 26 -18.28 -2.86 -7.53
CA LEU A 26 -19.64 -3.00 -6.99
C LEU A 26 -19.62 -3.42 -5.52
N SER A 27 -18.76 -4.38 -5.14
CA SER A 27 -18.68 -4.88 -3.78
C SER A 27 -18.18 -3.79 -2.81
N GLU A 28 -17.17 -3.01 -3.22
CA GLU A 28 -16.70 -1.89 -2.38
C GLU A 28 -17.70 -0.76 -2.32
N THR A 29 -18.33 -0.40 -3.44
CA THR A 29 -19.41 0.60 -3.45
C THR A 29 -20.54 0.21 -2.49
N PHE A 30 -20.94 -1.07 -2.51
CA PHE A 30 -21.97 -1.58 -1.61
C PHE A 30 -21.52 -1.57 -0.15
N LEU A 31 -20.28 -2.00 0.14
CA LEU A 31 -19.71 -1.98 1.49
C LEU A 31 -19.61 -0.55 2.03
N ALA A 32 -19.10 0.39 1.22
CA ALA A 32 -19.00 1.80 1.58
C ALA A 32 -20.39 2.42 1.81
N TYR A 33 -21.37 2.14 0.94
CA TYR A 33 -22.74 2.60 1.12
C TYR A 33 -23.31 2.12 2.45
N ARG A 34 -23.17 0.84 2.77
CA ARG A 34 -23.62 0.30 4.07
C ARG A 34 -22.92 0.97 5.23
N GLN A 35 -21.63 1.23 5.14
CA GLN A 35 -20.87 1.93 6.19
C GLN A 35 -21.33 3.37 6.38
N ILE A 36 -21.73 4.08 5.33
CA ILE A 36 -22.22 5.45 5.39
C ILE A 36 -23.63 5.52 5.97
N VAL A 37 -24.54 4.65 5.52
CA VAL A 37 -25.98 4.71 5.84
C VAL A 37 -26.30 4.01 7.15
N LEU A 38 -25.67 2.88 7.44
CA LEU A 38 -25.97 2.04 8.61
C LEU A 38 -25.08 2.36 9.82
N TYR A 39 -24.31 3.46 9.74
CA TYR A 39 -23.61 3.98 10.89
C TYR A 39 -24.65 4.40 11.94
N ASN A 40 -24.64 3.87 13.06
CA ASN A 40 -25.35 4.20 14.30
C ASN A 40 -25.19 3.05 15.30
N GLY A 41 -23.92 2.64 15.54
CA GLY A 41 -23.59 1.56 16.46
C GLY A 41 -23.62 0.16 15.85
N LYS A 42 -24.23 -0.03 14.67
CA LYS A 42 -24.24 -1.30 13.94
C LYS A 42 -23.01 -1.53 13.06
N TYR A 43 -22.47 -0.43 12.50
CA TYR A 43 -21.31 -0.45 11.62
C TYR A 43 -20.26 0.52 12.13
N LEU A 44 -19.31 0.06 12.92
CA LEU A 44 -18.16 0.87 13.32
C LEU A 44 -17.20 0.98 12.12
N SER A 45 -17.11 2.15 11.51
CA SER A 45 -16.25 2.42 10.37
C SER A 45 -15.63 3.81 10.49
N ASP A 46 -14.33 3.88 10.17
CA ASP A 46 -13.61 5.14 10.06
C ASP A 46 -14.19 6.04 8.94
N LEU A 47 -14.84 5.44 7.92
CA LEU A 47 -15.41 6.17 6.80
C LEU A 47 -16.48 7.17 7.27
N SER A 48 -17.44 6.73 8.08
CA SER A 48 -18.48 7.59 8.60
C SER A 48 -17.94 8.70 9.50
N LEU A 49 -16.93 8.38 10.32
CA LEU A 49 -16.24 9.36 11.16
C LEU A 49 -15.54 10.43 10.32
N HIS A 50 -14.80 10.01 9.29
CA HIS A 50 -14.12 10.96 8.39
C HIS A 50 -15.09 11.85 7.63
N ILE A 51 -16.26 11.33 7.21
CA ILE A 51 -17.32 12.12 6.57
C ILE A 51 -17.89 13.15 7.54
N ALA A 52 -18.22 12.74 8.77
CA ALA A 52 -18.75 13.63 9.78
C ALA A 52 -17.77 14.77 10.14
N ILE A 53 -16.48 14.46 10.29
CA ILE A 53 -15.42 15.45 10.54
C ILE A 53 -15.27 16.40 9.35
N ALA A 54 -15.23 15.87 8.11
CA ALA A 54 -15.08 16.69 6.92
C ALA A 54 -16.24 17.70 6.75
N ARG A 55 -17.47 17.25 6.99
CA ARG A 55 -18.67 18.11 6.95
C ARG A 55 -18.68 19.15 8.05
N ARG A 56 -18.29 18.78 9.27
CA ARG A 56 -18.25 19.71 10.40
C ARG A 56 -17.18 20.80 10.23
N ASP A 57 -15.95 20.37 9.86
CA ASP A 57 -14.77 21.24 9.88
C ASP A 57 -14.49 21.88 8.50
N GLN A 58 -15.22 21.49 7.43
CA GLN A 58 -15.16 22.03 6.07
C GLN A 58 -13.72 22.16 5.52
N TYR A 59 -12.86 21.17 5.79
CA TYR A 59 -11.45 21.24 5.43
C TYR A 59 -11.15 20.63 4.04
N TYR A 60 -10.16 21.21 3.35
CA TYR A 60 -9.71 20.77 2.03
C TYR A 60 -8.23 20.39 1.99
N TYR A 61 -7.52 20.53 3.09
CA TYR A 61 -6.08 20.23 3.19
C TYR A 61 -5.76 18.72 3.23
N ARG A 62 -6.74 17.85 3.18
CA ARG A 62 -6.60 16.40 3.02
C ARG A 62 -7.57 15.88 1.98
N MET A 63 -7.16 14.87 1.22
CA MET A 63 -7.94 14.33 0.11
C MET A 63 -9.34 13.88 0.53
N ILE A 64 -9.50 13.26 1.69
CA ILE A 64 -10.85 12.84 2.15
C ILE A 64 -11.75 14.03 2.39
N GLY A 65 -11.29 15.09 3.01
CA GLY A 65 -12.07 16.31 3.20
C GLY A 65 -12.40 16.98 1.87
N PHE A 66 -11.42 17.07 0.95
CA PHE A 66 -11.65 17.56 -0.40
C PHE A 66 -12.75 16.75 -1.12
N LEU A 67 -12.66 15.42 -1.09
CA LEU A 67 -13.63 14.54 -1.75
C LEU A 67 -15.04 14.72 -1.16
N VAL A 68 -15.18 14.66 0.17
CA VAL A 68 -16.48 14.78 0.85
C VAL A 68 -17.11 16.14 0.56
N ASN A 69 -16.38 17.23 0.78
CA ASN A 69 -16.92 18.57 0.62
C ASN A 69 -17.24 18.88 -0.85
N THR A 70 -16.41 18.43 -1.80
CA THR A 70 -16.70 18.58 -3.23
C THR A 70 -17.93 17.77 -3.64
N MET A 71 -18.09 16.55 -3.15
CA MET A 71 -19.28 15.74 -3.44
C MET A 71 -20.54 16.36 -2.84
N ASP A 72 -20.48 16.87 -1.60
CA ASP A 72 -21.63 17.52 -0.96
C ASP A 72 -22.11 18.81 -1.69
N HIS A 73 -21.21 19.48 -2.41
CA HIS A 73 -21.60 20.58 -3.32
C HIS A 73 -22.35 20.11 -4.57
N ILE A 74 -22.11 18.87 -5.00
CA ILE A 74 -22.77 18.30 -6.18
C ILE A 74 -24.05 17.57 -5.77
N THR A 75 -23.97 16.74 -4.72
CA THR A 75 -25.11 15.95 -4.22
C THR A 75 -24.87 15.48 -2.79
N THR A 76 -25.90 15.49 -1.98
CA THR A 76 -25.88 14.90 -0.63
C THR A 76 -26.20 13.40 -0.62
N ASN A 77 -26.43 12.80 -1.79
CA ASN A 77 -26.73 11.37 -1.90
C ASN A 77 -25.53 10.52 -1.46
N PRO A 78 -25.68 9.65 -0.44
CA PRO A 78 -24.58 8.81 0.05
C PRO A 78 -23.99 7.85 -1.00
N TRP A 79 -24.73 7.54 -2.07
CA TRP A 79 -24.24 6.76 -3.19
C TRP A 79 -23.06 7.43 -3.92
N ALA A 80 -23.00 8.76 -3.98
CA ALA A 80 -21.92 9.47 -4.64
C ALA A 80 -20.56 9.21 -3.96
N LEU A 81 -20.53 9.28 -2.62
CA LEU A 81 -19.33 8.94 -1.85
C LEU A 81 -19.00 7.45 -1.90
N ALA A 82 -20.01 6.59 -1.86
CA ALA A 82 -19.82 5.15 -1.98
C ALA A 82 -19.23 4.76 -3.34
N LEU A 83 -19.74 5.33 -4.44
CA LEU A 83 -19.20 5.14 -5.79
C LEU A 83 -17.74 5.62 -5.88
N SER A 84 -17.42 6.75 -5.23
CA SER A 84 -16.05 7.25 -5.20
C SER A 84 -15.09 6.26 -4.52
N MET A 85 -15.51 5.59 -3.43
CA MET A 85 -14.71 4.52 -2.80
C MET A 85 -14.54 3.33 -3.74
N GLY A 86 -15.61 2.89 -4.41
CA GLY A 86 -15.55 1.83 -5.43
C GLY A 86 -14.57 2.16 -6.57
N VAL A 87 -14.57 3.40 -7.07
CA VAL A 87 -13.62 3.85 -8.09
C VAL A 87 -12.18 3.78 -7.57
N LEU A 88 -11.91 4.20 -6.34
CA LEU A 88 -10.57 4.13 -5.76
C LEU A 88 -10.07 2.69 -5.66
N VAL A 89 -10.93 1.77 -5.24
CA VAL A 89 -10.55 0.34 -5.15
C VAL A 89 -10.35 -0.27 -6.53
N LEU A 90 -11.18 0.08 -7.52
CA LEU A 90 -10.96 -0.30 -8.92
C LEU A 90 -9.61 0.21 -9.44
N LEU A 91 -9.27 1.48 -9.19
CA LEU A 91 -7.97 2.05 -9.56
C LEU A 91 -6.81 1.33 -8.87
N THR A 92 -7.01 0.81 -7.65
CA THR A 92 -6.00 -0.03 -6.98
C THR A 92 -5.71 -1.30 -7.77
N VAL A 93 -6.73 -2.01 -8.24
CA VAL A 93 -6.56 -3.22 -9.07
C VAL A 93 -5.84 -2.89 -10.39
N ILE A 94 -6.24 -1.79 -11.04
CA ILE A 94 -5.60 -1.33 -12.28
C ILE A 94 -4.13 -0.95 -12.02
N GLY A 95 -3.84 -0.24 -10.94
CA GLY A 95 -2.48 0.10 -10.53
C GLY A 95 -1.62 -1.14 -10.27
N ASN A 96 -2.17 -2.13 -9.53
CA ASN A 96 -1.52 -3.42 -9.30
C ASN A 96 -1.19 -4.13 -10.61
N TYR A 97 -2.13 -4.14 -11.56
CA TYR A 97 -1.89 -4.76 -12.86
C TYR A 97 -0.70 -4.11 -13.58
N PHE A 98 -0.64 -2.78 -13.64
CA PHE A 98 0.46 -2.09 -14.28
C PHE A 98 1.79 -2.27 -13.52
N LEU A 99 1.77 -2.27 -12.19
CA LEU A 99 2.95 -2.50 -11.37
C LEU A 99 3.51 -3.91 -11.58
N ILE A 100 2.65 -4.95 -11.52
CA ILE A 100 3.06 -6.33 -11.71
C ILE A 100 3.52 -6.53 -13.17
N ARG A 101 2.80 -5.97 -14.14
CA ARG A 101 3.17 -6.07 -15.56
C ARG A 101 4.49 -5.39 -15.88
N PHE A 102 4.83 -4.31 -15.19
CA PHE A 102 6.12 -3.64 -15.32
C PHE A 102 7.28 -4.62 -15.13
N PHE A 103 7.23 -5.46 -14.12
CA PHE A 103 8.26 -6.47 -13.87
C PHE A 103 8.14 -7.66 -14.82
N THR A 104 6.95 -8.20 -15.01
CA THR A 104 6.76 -9.50 -15.67
C THR A 104 6.82 -9.45 -17.19
N LYS A 105 6.68 -8.27 -17.80
CA LYS A 105 6.73 -8.10 -19.28
C LYS A 105 8.01 -8.61 -19.94
N ARG A 106 9.12 -8.68 -19.18
CA ARG A 106 10.41 -9.18 -19.65
C ARG A 106 10.47 -10.71 -19.72
N PHE A 107 9.60 -11.41 -18.98
CA PHE A 107 9.61 -12.87 -18.84
C PHE A 107 8.46 -13.55 -19.58
N THR A 108 7.36 -12.86 -19.80
CA THR A 108 6.21 -13.40 -20.51
C THR A 108 5.46 -12.33 -21.28
N GLU A 109 5.01 -12.65 -22.50
CA GLU A 109 4.11 -11.80 -23.29
C GLU A 109 2.67 -11.88 -22.74
N SER A 110 2.29 -12.99 -22.10
CA SER A 110 0.97 -13.18 -21.53
C SER A 110 0.68 -12.16 -20.42
N ARG A 111 -0.50 -11.56 -20.47
CA ARG A 111 -1.02 -10.63 -19.45
C ARG A 111 -1.75 -11.36 -18.32
N ILE A 112 -2.13 -12.61 -18.55
CA ILE A 112 -2.99 -13.39 -17.65
C ILE A 112 -2.42 -13.48 -16.21
N PRO A 113 -1.13 -13.84 -16.00
CA PRO A 113 -0.60 -13.92 -14.65
C PRO A 113 -0.66 -12.57 -13.91
N ALA A 114 -0.37 -11.47 -14.59
CA ALA A 114 -0.43 -10.13 -14.01
C ALA A 114 -1.88 -9.74 -13.66
N GLN A 115 -2.85 -10.09 -14.48
CA GLN A 115 -4.28 -9.85 -14.24
C GLN A 115 -4.78 -10.60 -13.00
N ILE A 116 -4.46 -11.89 -12.89
CA ILE A 116 -4.80 -12.71 -11.71
C ILE A 116 -4.18 -12.12 -10.44
N MET A 117 -2.88 -11.85 -10.47
CA MET A 117 -2.18 -11.36 -9.30
C MET A 117 -2.61 -9.94 -8.90
N ALA A 118 -3.00 -9.09 -9.86
CA ALA A 118 -3.50 -7.75 -9.57
C ALA A 118 -4.76 -7.76 -8.70
N VAL A 119 -5.66 -8.70 -8.95
CA VAL A 119 -6.85 -8.92 -8.12
C VAL A 119 -6.46 -9.54 -6.78
N LEU A 120 -5.63 -10.58 -6.80
CA LEU A 120 -5.21 -11.29 -5.57
C LEU A 120 -4.46 -10.38 -4.59
N VAL A 121 -3.65 -9.42 -5.04
CA VAL A 121 -3.00 -8.45 -4.13
C VAL A 121 -4.03 -7.77 -3.25
N LEU A 122 -5.17 -7.37 -3.79
CA LEU A 122 -6.21 -6.69 -3.02
C LEU A 122 -6.88 -7.65 -2.03
N TYR A 123 -7.21 -8.86 -2.49
CA TYR A 123 -7.98 -9.86 -1.73
C TYR A 123 -7.12 -10.84 -0.91
N THR A 124 -5.88 -10.47 -0.57
CA THR A 124 -5.06 -11.21 0.39
C THR A 124 -4.94 -10.43 1.69
N GLY A 125 -5.13 -11.08 2.83
CA GLY A 125 -5.00 -10.53 4.18
C GLY A 125 -3.98 -11.31 5.01
N PRO A 126 -3.77 -10.98 6.28
CA PRO A 126 -3.01 -11.81 7.19
C PRO A 126 -3.67 -13.20 7.29
N ILE A 127 -2.85 -14.24 7.33
CA ILE A 127 -3.36 -15.60 7.54
C ILE A 127 -3.98 -15.66 8.94
N TYR A 128 -5.26 -16.02 9.02
CA TYR A 128 -5.96 -16.18 10.28
C TYR A 128 -5.87 -17.63 10.79
N ILE A 129 -5.36 -17.76 12.00
CA ILE A 129 -5.24 -19.07 12.67
C ILE A 129 -6.02 -18.97 13.99
N PRO A 130 -7.27 -19.49 14.05
CA PRO A 130 -8.18 -19.28 15.21
C PRO A 130 -7.57 -19.66 16.56
N LYS A 131 -6.74 -20.72 16.59
CA LYS A 131 -6.08 -21.19 17.82
C LYS A 131 -5.10 -20.18 18.43
N PHE A 132 -4.50 -19.32 17.59
CA PHE A 132 -3.41 -18.43 18.00
C PHE A 132 -3.75 -16.95 17.86
N MET A 133 -4.84 -16.63 17.21
CA MET A 133 -5.24 -15.25 16.89
C MET A 133 -6.67 -15.01 17.34
N PRO A 134 -6.90 -14.04 18.26
CA PRO A 134 -8.24 -13.72 18.72
C PRO A 134 -9.09 -12.99 17.66
N TYR A 135 -8.46 -12.43 16.61
CA TYR A 135 -9.11 -11.58 15.62
C TYR A 135 -8.80 -12.00 14.20
N PHE A 136 -9.82 -11.97 13.30
CA PHE A 136 -9.65 -12.12 11.85
C PHE A 136 -8.75 -11.04 11.24
N TYR A 137 -8.84 -9.85 11.78
CA TYR A 137 -8.03 -8.71 11.40
C TYR A 137 -6.85 -8.63 12.37
N ALA A 138 -5.67 -9.07 11.91
CA ALA A 138 -4.45 -8.88 12.69
C ALA A 138 -4.10 -7.38 12.72
N LYS A 139 -4.86 -6.64 13.55
CA LYS A 139 -4.84 -5.18 13.85
C LYS A 139 -3.73 -4.38 13.14
N THR A 140 -2.50 -4.77 13.34
CA THR A 140 -1.32 -4.06 12.86
C THR A 140 -0.75 -4.64 11.57
N GLN A 141 -1.06 -5.87 11.20
CA GLN A 141 -0.46 -6.57 10.05
C GLN A 141 -1.37 -6.63 8.83
N SER A 142 -2.61 -6.20 8.94
CA SER A 142 -3.49 -6.08 7.79
C SER A 142 -3.00 -4.97 6.85
N LYS A 143 -2.63 -5.35 5.65
CA LYS A 143 -2.11 -4.43 4.64
C LYS A 143 -3.17 -3.52 4.01
N TYR A 144 -4.44 -3.86 4.13
CA TYR A 144 -5.56 -3.10 3.57
C TYR A 144 -6.68 -2.94 4.59
N ALA A 145 -7.14 -1.73 4.76
CA ALA A 145 -8.19 -1.39 5.72
C ALA A 145 -9.45 -0.90 4.97
N TRP A 146 -10.35 -1.83 4.68
CA TRP A 146 -11.60 -1.62 3.93
C TRP A 146 -12.55 -0.60 4.57
N GLN A 147 -12.41 -0.35 5.85
CA GLN A 147 -13.21 0.62 6.61
C GLN A 147 -12.57 2.01 6.69
N ASN A 148 -11.33 2.17 6.24
CA ASN A 148 -10.59 3.43 6.38
C ASN A 148 -10.36 4.11 5.03
N PRO A 149 -11.09 5.19 4.71
CA PRO A 149 -11.00 5.84 3.40
C PRO A 149 -9.61 6.41 3.11
N THR A 150 -8.91 6.93 4.13
CA THR A 150 -7.57 7.49 3.93
C THR A 150 -6.55 6.40 3.62
N GLN A 151 -6.74 5.18 4.13
CA GLN A 151 -5.91 4.03 3.79
C GLN A 151 -6.20 3.53 2.37
N ILE A 152 -7.45 3.47 1.96
CA ILE A 152 -7.84 3.17 0.58
C ILE A 152 -7.15 4.15 -0.37
N MET A 153 -7.31 5.45 -0.13
CA MET A 153 -6.71 6.50 -0.96
C MET A 153 -5.19 6.39 -1.04
N VAL A 154 -4.49 6.31 0.09
CA VAL A 154 -3.03 6.23 0.06
C VAL A 154 -2.53 4.95 -0.61
N THR A 155 -3.22 3.84 -0.48
CA THR A 155 -2.86 2.59 -1.16
C THR A 155 -2.91 2.74 -2.68
N VAL A 156 -3.99 3.32 -3.22
CA VAL A 156 -4.11 3.62 -4.65
C VAL A 156 -2.91 4.44 -5.13
N PHE A 157 -2.71 5.60 -4.51
CA PHE A 157 -1.71 6.56 -5.00
C PHE A 157 -0.27 6.10 -4.74
N SER A 158 -0.03 5.29 -3.69
CA SER A 158 1.29 4.70 -3.46
C SER A 158 1.65 3.62 -4.49
N VAL A 159 0.69 2.85 -4.98
CA VAL A 159 0.93 1.90 -6.08
C VAL A 159 1.36 2.64 -7.36
N PHE A 160 0.66 3.72 -7.71
CA PHE A 160 1.04 4.54 -8.86
C PHE A 160 2.36 5.29 -8.64
N ALA A 161 2.61 5.80 -7.43
CA ALA A 161 3.86 6.47 -7.09
C ALA A 161 5.05 5.51 -7.17
N LEU A 162 4.91 4.28 -6.67
CA LEU A 162 5.93 3.24 -6.77
C LEU A 162 6.20 2.86 -8.24
N LEU A 163 5.15 2.68 -9.04
CA LEU A 163 5.29 2.42 -10.48
C LEU A 163 5.99 3.57 -11.22
N ALA A 164 5.63 4.83 -10.90
CA ALA A 164 6.29 5.99 -11.46
C ALA A 164 7.76 6.07 -11.05
N PHE A 165 8.05 5.79 -9.76
CA PHE A 165 9.42 5.70 -9.27
C PHE A 165 10.24 4.68 -10.04
N TYR A 166 9.76 3.44 -10.21
CA TYR A 166 10.49 2.41 -10.95
C TYR A 166 10.74 2.79 -12.41
N LYS A 167 9.74 3.39 -13.09
CA LYS A 167 9.91 3.84 -14.48
C LYS A 167 10.97 4.93 -14.63
N VAL A 168 11.03 5.87 -13.67
CA VAL A 168 12.04 6.93 -13.68
C VAL A 168 13.38 6.36 -13.25
N TYR A 169 13.41 5.52 -12.22
CA TYR A 169 14.60 4.91 -11.66
C TYR A 169 15.35 4.03 -12.68
N GLU A 170 14.62 3.34 -13.57
CA GLU A 170 15.21 2.48 -14.61
C GLU A 170 16.19 3.24 -15.52
N HIS A 171 15.97 4.55 -15.74
CA HIS A 171 16.74 5.38 -16.69
C HIS A 171 17.35 6.65 -16.09
N TYR A 172 17.20 6.90 -14.78
CA TYR A 172 17.56 8.20 -14.20
C TYR A 172 19.05 8.52 -14.27
N MET A 173 19.91 7.50 -14.28
CA MET A 173 21.37 7.68 -14.44
C MET A 173 21.73 8.21 -15.84
N GLU A 174 20.94 7.90 -16.85
CA GLU A 174 21.15 8.42 -18.20
C GLU A 174 20.57 9.84 -18.30
N LYS A 175 19.27 9.97 -18.13
CA LYS A 175 18.55 11.24 -18.18
C LYS A 175 17.14 11.10 -17.59
N ILE A 176 16.77 12.05 -16.73
CA ILE A 176 15.37 12.19 -16.32
C ILE A 176 14.69 13.18 -17.26
N SER A 177 13.64 12.75 -17.98
CA SER A 177 12.84 13.65 -18.76
C SER A 177 12.02 14.59 -17.85
N THR A 178 11.79 15.84 -18.27
CA THR A 178 10.97 16.80 -17.51
C THR A 178 9.58 16.23 -17.21
N LYS A 179 8.96 15.52 -18.18
CA LYS A 179 7.67 14.84 -17.98
C LYS A 179 7.77 13.75 -16.92
N GLY A 180 8.81 12.90 -16.96
CA GLY A 180 9.03 11.84 -15.95
C GLY A 180 9.24 12.42 -14.56
N TRP A 181 10.03 13.49 -14.46
CA TRP A 181 10.26 14.21 -13.21
C TRP A 181 8.95 14.78 -12.64
N ALA A 182 8.18 15.52 -13.45
CA ALA A 182 6.94 16.13 -13.03
C ALA A 182 5.88 15.09 -12.64
N MET A 183 5.75 14.00 -13.39
CA MET A 183 4.83 12.90 -13.07
C MET A 183 5.19 12.21 -11.76
N LEU A 184 6.48 11.98 -11.49
CA LEU A 184 6.92 11.37 -10.24
C LEU A 184 6.70 12.31 -9.05
N ALA A 185 7.05 13.58 -9.18
CA ALA A 185 6.82 14.59 -8.14
C ALA A 185 5.32 14.71 -7.81
N LEU A 186 4.46 14.75 -8.86
CA LEU A 186 3.01 14.78 -8.69
C LEU A 186 2.49 13.49 -8.02
N ALA A 187 2.99 12.32 -8.40
CA ALA A 187 2.57 11.05 -7.82
C ALA A 187 2.90 10.99 -6.31
N PHE A 188 4.08 11.45 -5.90
CA PHE A 188 4.44 11.57 -4.48
C PHE A 188 3.57 12.58 -3.75
N LEU A 189 3.34 13.75 -4.34
CA LEU A 189 2.50 14.78 -3.73
C LEU A 189 1.07 14.31 -3.53
N VAL A 190 0.45 13.68 -4.55
CA VAL A 190 -0.93 13.15 -4.45
C VAL A 190 -1.01 12.02 -3.42
N SER A 191 0.01 11.16 -3.35
CA SER A 191 0.07 10.12 -2.31
C SER A 191 0.17 10.73 -0.91
N ALA A 192 0.98 11.79 -0.72
CA ALA A 192 1.08 12.52 0.55
C ALA A 192 -0.23 13.24 0.90
N TYR A 193 -0.92 13.82 -0.09
CA TYR A 193 -2.22 14.46 0.07
C TYR A 193 -3.30 13.47 0.50
N ALA A 194 -3.26 12.24 -0.02
CA ALA A 194 -4.13 11.17 0.46
C ALA A 194 -3.83 10.82 1.92
N LYS A 195 -2.57 10.52 2.24
CA LYS A 195 -2.06 10.28 3.60
C LYS A 195 -0.52 10.23 3.57
N PRO A 196 0.21 10.99 4.41
CA PRO A 196 1.67 11.03 4.37
C PRO A 196 2.36 9.70 4.72
N SER A 197 1.65 8.74 5.25
CA SER A 197 2.21 7.49 5.77
C SER A 197 3.05 6.70 4.75
N PHE A 198 2.74 6.78 3.45
CA PHE A 198 3.57 6.15 2.42
C PHE A 198 4.93 6.83 2.30
N ILE A 199 4.96 8.16 2.17
CA ILE A 199 6.21 8.89 1.98
C ILE A 199 7.12 8.79 3.20
N MET A 200 6.55 8.68 4.40
CA MET A 200 7.32 8.51 5.64
C MET A 200 8.12 7.20 5.60
N ALA A 201 7.53 6.09 5.18
CA ALA A 201 8.22 4.80 5.05
C ALA A 201 9.07 4.70 3.78
N PHE A 202 8.62 5.27 2.65
CA PHE A 202 9.25 5.09 1.36
C PHE A 202 10.46 6.01 1.13
N PHE A 203 10.40 7.28 1.54
CA PHE A 203 11.49 8.23 1.24
C PHE A 203 12.81 7.87 1.92
N PRO A 204 12.85 7.44 3.20
CA PRO A 204 14.09 6.94 3.79
C PRO A 204 14.62 5.70 3.06
N ALA A 205 13.74 4.77 2.66
CA ALA A 205 14.13 3.59 1.89
C ALA A 205 14.72 3.96 0.53
N ALA A 206 14.08 4.87 -0.20
CA ALA A 206 14.57 5.38 -1.48
C ALA A 206 15.89 6.14 -1.32
N ALA A 207 16.03 6.96 -0.25
CA ALA A 207 17.27 7.67 0.05
C ALA A 207 18.44 6.70 0.28
N MET A 208 18.22 5.57 0.96
CA MET A 208 19.25 4.53 1.15
C MET A 208 19.69 3.94 -0.18
N ILE A 209 18.75 3.65 -1.09
CA ILE A 209 19.08 3.15 -2.44
C ILE A 209 19.85 4.21 -3.23
N LEU A 210 19.40 5.46 -3.23
CA LEU A 210 20.09 6.55 -3.94
C LEU A 210 21.49 6.82 -3.37
N LEU A 211 21.65 6.70 -2.05
CA LEU A 211 22.95 6.79 -1.42
C LEU A 211 23.88 5.64 -1.83
N ALA A 212 23.38 4.40 -1.90
CA ALA A 212 24.12 3.27 -2.41
C ALA A 212 24.52 3.46 -3.89
N ASP A 213 23.64 4.02 -4.70
CA ASP A 213 23.91 4.34 -6.11
C ASP A 213 25.02 5.37 -6.29
N LEU A 214 25.30 6.21 -5.31
CA LEU A 214 26.41 7.16 -5.36
C LEU A 214 27.77 6.42 -5.48
N PHE A 215 27.85 5.20 -4.92
CA PHE A 215 29.06 4.38 -4.91
C PHE A 215 29.10 3.33 -6.04
N ARG A 216 28.06 3.25 -6.88
CA ARG A 216 28.02 2.30 -8.00
C ARG A 216 29.06 2.67 -9.07
N LYS A 217 29.91 1.69 -9.45
CA LYS A 217 30.95 1.89 -10.45
C LYS A 217 30.52 1.48 -11.88
N ASP A 218 29.46 0.70 -11.99
CA ASP A 218 28.96 0.11 -13.25
C ASP A 218 28.20 1.10 -14.15
N THR A 219 27.93 2.33 -13.67
CA THR A 219 27.18 3.35 -14.43
C THR A 219 27.99 4.03 -15.55
N GLY A 220 29.30 3.90 -15.56
CA GLY A 220 30.17 4.65 -16.48
C GLY A 220 30.24 6.16 -16.25
N LEU A 221 29.45 6.70 -15.32
CA LEU A 221 29.36 8.12 -15.02
C LEU A 221 30.49 8.59 -14.07
N LYS A 222 30.98 9.80 -14.30
CA LYS A 222 31.84 10.50 -13.32
C LYS A 222 31.06 10.72 -12.02
N PRO A 223 31.72 10.74 -10.84
CA PRO A 223 31.06 10.90 -9.54
C PRO A 223 30.15 12.12 -9.46
N MET A 224 30.58 13.27 -9.98
CA MET A 224 29.79 14.51 -9.98
C MET A 224 28.52 14.41 -10.86
N SER A 225 28.60 13.75 -12.01
CA SER A 225 27.45 13.53 -12.88
C SER A 225 26.45 12.59 -12.21
N ARG A 226 26.92 11.57 -11.51
CA ARG A 226 26.11 10.62 -10.74
C ARG A 226 25.41 11.36 -9.58
N PHE A 227 26.13 12.12 -8.81
CA PHE A 227 25.56 12.96 -7.75
C PHE A 227 24.46 13.88 -8.29
N ARG A 228 24.72 14.55 -9.43
CA ARG A 228 23.71 15.41 -10.07
C ARG A 228 22.43 14.65 -10.41
N GLN A 229 22.50 13.45 -10.98
CA GLN A 229 21.32 12.66 -11.35
C GLN A 229 20.55 12.21 -10.08
N ILE A 230 21.26 11.77 -9.05
CA ILE A 230 20.67 11.41 -7.76
C ILE A 230 19.97 12.63 -7.14
N PHE A 231 20.61 13.80 -7.16
CA PHE A 231 20.03 15.03 -6.64
C PHE A 231 18.73 15.41 -7.40
N ILE A 232 18.76 15.37 -8.73
CA ILE A 232 17.58 15.66 -9.57
C ILE A 232 16.43 14.68 -9.24
N LEU A 233 16.74 13.40 -9.06
CA LEU A 233 15.73 12.41 -8.66
C LEU A 233 15.21 12.69 -7.24
N GLY A 234 16.08 12.99 -6.29
CA GLY A 234 15.70 13.37 -4.92
C GLY A 234 14.79 14.60 -4.85
N MET A 235 15.02 15.59 -5.72
CA MET A 235 14.18 16.79 -5.81
C MET A 235 12.72 16.50 -6.18
N THR A 236 12.40 15.34 -6.76
CA THR A 236 11.00 14.93 -6.98
C THR A 236 10.22 14.70 -5.69
N MET A 237 10.92 14.42 -4.59
CA MET A 237 10.31 14.19 -3.28
C MET A 237 9.95 15.50 -2.55
N LEU A 238 10.60 16.61 -2.92
CA LEU A 238 10.50 17.88 -2.22
C LEU A 238 9.06 18.44 -2.11
N PRO A 239 8.22 18.43 -3.16
CA PRO A 239 6.84 18.91 -3.05
C PRO A 239 6.04 18.15 -1.99
N ALA A 240 6.20 16.83 -1.92
CA ALA A 240 5.53 16.00 -0.92
C ALA A 240 6.06 16.25 0.50
N CYS A 241 7.37 16.50 0.67
CA CYS A 241 7.95 16.88 1.95
C CYS A 241 7.44 18.24 2.43
N ILE A 242 7.38 19.24 1.55
CA ILE A 242 6.83 20.57 1.88
C ILE A 242 5.37 20.43 2.32
N TYR A 243 4.56 19.68 1.55
CA TYR A 243 3.16 19.42 1.93
C TYR A 243 3.07 18.74 3.30
N PHE A 244 3.89 17.73 3.57
CA PHE A 244 3.91 17.04 4.86
C PHE A 244 4.24 17.97 6.02
N LEU A 245 5.23 18.86 5.87
CA LEU A 245 5.58 19.85 6.89
C LEU A 245 4.44 20.84 7.15
N LEU A 246 3.79 21.34 6.09
CA LEU A 246 2.63 22.22 6.21
C LEU A 246 1.46 21.50 6.91
N LEU A 247 1.18 20.23 6.54
CA LEU A 247 0.16 19.44 7.19
C LEU A 247 0.48 19.20 8.67
N ASN A 248 1.73 18.92 9.01
CA ASN A 248 2.16 18.70 10.38
C ASN A 248 1.93 19.96 11.23
N ASN A 249 2.29 21.14 10.73
CA ASN A 249 2.02 22.40 11.40
C ASN A 249 0.51 22.65 11.60
N THR A 250 -0.32 22.29 10.61
CA THR A 250 -1.78 22.40 10.73
C THR A 250 -2.36 21.45 11.79
N VAL A 251 -1.76 20.27 11.95
CA VAL A 251 -2.27 19.22 12.86
C VAL A 251 -1.74 19.38 14.29
N PHE A 252 -0.49 19.80 14.45
CA PHE A 252 0.23 19.89 15.73
C PHE A 252 0.65 21.35 16.08
N GLY A 253 0.26 22.35 15.29
CA GLY A 253 0.63 23.75 15.51
C GLY A 253 0.04 24.34 16.81
N GLU A 254 0.64 25.41 17.28
CA GLU A 254 0.34 26.04 18.56
C GLU A 254 -1.13 26.44 18.75
N SER A 255 -1.76 26.98 17.71
CA SER A 255 -3.18 27.39 17.74
C SER A 255 -4.14 26.23 18.04
N ARG A 256 -3.80 25.01 17.65
CA ARG A 256 -4.58 23.83 17.94
C ARG A 256 -4.24 23.21 19.30
N GLN A 257 -3.02 23.40 19.75
CA GLN A 257 -2.58 23.03 21.11
C GLN A 257 -3.28 23.91 22.16
N GLU A 258 -3.44 25.21 21.90
CA GLU A 258 -4.15 26.14 22.79
C GLU A 258 -5.63 25.78 22.94
N VAL A 259 -6.32 25.41 21.85
CA VAL A 259 -7.72 24.97 21.89
C VAL A 259 -7.88 23.66 22.68
N THR A 260 -6.93 22.74 22.58
CA THR A 260 -6.98 21.47 23.31
C THR A 260 -6.64 21.65 24.79
N SER A 261 -5.68 22.52 25.11
CA SER A 261 -5.31 22.86 26.49
C SER A 261 -6.38 23.71 27.20
N SER A 262 -7.06 24.61 26.49
CA SER A 262 -8.21 25.37 27.04
C SER A 262 -9.42 24.48 27.36
N ALA A 263 -9.51 23.30 26.73
CA ALA A 263 -10.51 22.28 27.04
C ALA A 263 -10.07 21.29 28.15
N GLY A 264 -8.97 21.57 28.86
CA GLY A 264 -8.46 20.74 29.98
C GLY A 264 -7.73 19.46 29.54
N GLY A 265 -7.39 19.31 28.26
CA GLY A 265 -6.67 18.15 27.73
C GLY A 265 -5.20 18.43 27.45
N GLU A 266 -4.32 17.43 27.61
CA GLU A 266 -2.93 17.52 27.16
C GLU A 266 -2.84 17.63 25.64
N ALA A 267 -1.95 18.51 25.15
CA ALA A 267 -1.66 18.63 23.72
C ALA A 267 -1.06 17.32 23.16
N SER A 268 -1.51 16.92 21.97
CA SER A 268 -0.94 15.77 21.30
C SER A 268 0.49 16.07 20.82
N LYS A 269 1.44 15.20 21.19
CA LYS A 269 2.84 15.27 20.77
C LYS A 269 3.29 13.94 20.17
N VAL A 270 4.25 14.00 19.26
CA VAL A 270 4.97 12.82 18.80
C VAL A 270 6.12 12.55 19.75
N VAL A 271 6.22 11.33 20.22
CA VAL A 271 7.28 10.89 21.15
C VAL A 271 7.95 9.62 20.63
N ILE A 272 9.21 9.43 21.05
CA ILE A 272 9.90 8.15 20.89
C ILE A 272 9.43 7.25 22.04
N ASP A 273 8.82 6.13 21.69
CA ASP A 273 8.29 5.16 22.65
C ASP A 273 8.44 3.74 22.08
N LEU A 274 9.59 3.16 22.31
CA LEU A 274 10.01 1.86 21.77
C LEU A 274 9.16 0.68 22.29
N GLY A 275 8.43 0.87 23.38
CA GLY A 275 7.68 -0.20 24.03
C GLY A 275 6.20 -0.25 23.65
N ARG A 276 5.60 0.87 23.27
CA ARG A 276 4.13 1.01 23.20
C ARG A 276 3.48 0.09 22.17
N ALA A 277 4.12 -0.08 21.01
CA ALA A 277 3.63 -0.99 19.98
C ALA A 277 3.63 -2.47 20.45
N TYR A 278 4.51 -2.82 21.38
CA TYR A 278 4.58 -4.14 22.00
C TYR A 278 3.47 -4.34 23.04
N PHE A 279 3.22 -3.36 23.88
CA PHE A 279 2.24 -3.47 24.97
C PHE A 279 0.79 -3.43 24.50
N ASN A 280 0.52 -2.89 23.31
CA ASN A 280 -0.82 -2.81 22.74
C ASN A 280 -1.18 -4.01 21.85
N GLN A 281 -0.47 -5.11 21.93
CA GLN A 281 -0.72 -6.33 21.14
C GLN A 281 -1.36 -7.41 22.01
N ASP A 282 -2.51 -7.88 21.57
CA ASP A 282 -3.27 -8.94 22.26
C ASP A 282 -2.72 -10.34 21.97
N PHE A 283 -1.69 -10.48 21.12
CA PHE A 283 -1.05 -11.75 20.77
C PHE A 283 0.37 -11.56 20.23
N SER A 284 1.11 -12.66 20.04
CA SER A 284 2.53 -12.64 19.61
C SER A 284 2.78 -11.77 18.38
N ILE A 285 3.63 -10.74 18.52
CA ILE A 285 4.10 -9.90 17.43
C ILE A 285 4.76 -10.71 16.32
N THR A 286 5.62 -11.66 16.69
CA THR A 286 6.32 -12.52 15.72
C THR A 286 5.32 -13.31 14.89
N LEU A 287 4.33 -13.94 15.54
CA LEU A 287 3.29 -14.67 14.80
C LEU A 287 2.47 -13.76 13.91
N SER A 288 2.14 -12.55 14.36
CA SER A 288 1.37 -11.59 13.55
C SER A 288 2.17 -11.12 12.33
N ILE A 289 3.47 -10.87 12.47
CA ILE A 289 4.36 -10.52 11.35
C ILE A 289 4.44 -11.67 10.35
N LEU A 290 4.66 -12.89 10.84
CA LEU A 290 4.71 -14.08 9.98
C LEU A 290 3.39 -14.31 9.26
N ALA A 291 2.27 -14.21 9.97
CA ALA A 291 0.95 -14.34 9.36
C ALA A 291 0.64 -13.25 8.32
N GLY A 292 1.12 -12.02 8.56
CA GLY A 292 0.95 -10.90 7.64
C GLY A 292 1.85 -10.98 6.40
N LEU A 293 3.04 -11.55 6.52
CA LEU A 293 4.08 -11.54 5.49
C LEU A 293 4.48 -12.92 4.98
N ALA A 294 3.76 -14.00 5.32
CA ALA A 294 4.16 -15.38 5.00
C ALA A 294 4.51 -15.56 3.51
N PHE A 295 3.65 -15.11 2.61
CA PHE A 295 3.89 -15.20 1.16
C PHE A 295 5.11 -14.35 0.71
N PRO A 296 5.20 -13.04 1.01
CA PRO A 296 6.37 -12.24 0.64
C PRO A 296 7.68 -12.76 1.22
N LEU A 297 7.67 -13.20 2.48
CA LEU A 297 8.88 -13.77 3.13
C LEU A 297 9.32 -15.06 2.45
N PHE A 298 8.38 -15.94 2.08
CA PHE A 298 8.73 -17.17 1.37
C PHE A 298 9.33 -16.85 -0.01
N VAL A 299 8.76 -15.89 -0.75
CA VAL A 299 9.37 -15.41 -2.00
C VAL A 299 10.76 -14.85 -1.76
N LEU A 300 10.95 -14.05 -0.71
CA LEU A 300 12.25 -13.45 -0.36
C LEU A 300 13.31 -14.52 -0.09
N LEU A 301 12.99 -15.58 0.66
CA LEU A 301 13.93 -16.65 1.01
C LEU A 301 14.57 -17.29 -0.24
N PHE A 302 13.80 -17.43 -1.32
CA PHE A 302 14.30 -17.96 -2.58
C PHE A 302 14.97 -16.88 -3.47
N ASN A 303 14.87 -15.62 -3.10
CA ASN A 303 15.32 -14.46 -3.90
C ASN A 303 16.22 -13.50 -3.12
N LEU A 304 16.95 -13.95 -2.10
CA LEU A 304 17.82 -13.07 -1.31
C LEU A 304 18.86 -12.32 -2.16
N ARG A 305 19.33 -12.93 -3.27
CA ARG A 305 20.27 -12.29 -4.19
C ARG A 305 19.64 -11.10 -4.93
N GLU A 306 18.32 -11.10 -5.09
CA GLU A 306 17.56 -10.03 -5.75
C GLU A 306 17.52 -8.74 -4.92
N LEU A 307 17.81 -8.81 -3.60
CA LEU A 307 18.01 -7.62 -2.78
C LEU A 307 19.19 -6.75 -3.24
N LYS A 308 20.05 -7.26 -4.13
CA LYS A 308 21.05 -6.45 -4.80
C LYS A 308 20.47 -5.58 -5.93
N LYS A 309 19.25 -5.89 -6.39
CA LYS A 309 18.53 -5.09 -7.39
C LYS A 309 17.74 -4.02 -6.66
N PRO A 310 18.00 -2.74 -6.93
CA PRO A 310 17.37 -1.63 -6.20
C PRO A 310 15.86 -1.68 -6.21
N GLU A 311 15.24 -2.10 -7.30
CA GLU A 311 13.78 -2.17 -7.45
C GLU A 311 13.16 -3.17 -6.46
N TYR A 312 13.84 -4.29 -6.18
CA TYR A 312 13.38 -5.25 -5.19
C TYR A 312 13.75 -4.81 -3.77
N ALA A 313 14.96 -4.28 -3.60
CA ALA A 313 15.47 -3.81 -2.31
C ALA A 313 14.61 -2.69 -1.72
N VAL A 314 14.20 -1.70 -2.53
CA VAL A 314 13.44 -0.54 -2.03
C VAL A 314 12.10 -0.96 -1.43
N SER A 315 11.43 -1.97 -1.97
CA SER A 315 10.16 -2.48 -1.43
C SER A 315 10.36 -3.07 -0.03
N TRP A 316 11.41 -3.86 0.17
CA TRP A 316 11.73 -4.44 1.48
C TRP A 316 12.25 -3.41 2.48
N LEU A 317 13.07 -2.45 2.04
CA LEU A 317 13.50 -1.33 2.87
C LEU A 317 12.31 -0.49 3.31
N THR A 318 11.30 -0.29 2.43
CA THR A 318 10.06 0.42 2.81
C THR A 318 9.31 -0.33 3.91
N VAL A 319 9.27 -1.67 3.86
CA VAL A 319 8.69 -2.49 4.95
C VAL A 319 9.48 -2.31 6.25
N LEU A 320 10.81 -2.37 6.19
CA LEU A 320 11.66 -2.20 7.37
C LEU A 320 11.48 -0.80 8.00
N TRP A 321 11.44 0.25 7.19
CA TRP A 321 11.19 1.60 7.68
C TRP A 321 9.77 1.77 8.25
N GLY A 322 8.75 1.20 7.62
CA GLY A 322 7.40 1.20 8.16
C GLY A 322 7.29 0.49 9.51
N TYR A 323 8.04 -0.59 9.72
CA TYR A 323 8.16 -1.23 11.04
C TYR A 323 8.97 -0.39 12.03
N ALA A 324 10.08 0.21 11.58
CA ALA A 324 10.88 1.11 12.42
C ALA A 324 10.03 2.27 12.94
N GLU A 325 9.27 2.95 12.07
CA GLU A 325 8.34 3.99 12.49
C GLU A 325 7.32 3.50 13.51
N HIS A 326 6.68 2.36 13.23
CA HIS A 326 5.65 1.79 14.08
C HIS A 326 6.15 1.44 15.48
N PHE A 327 7.39 0.93 15.59
CA PHE A 327 7.98 0.53 16.87
C PHE A 327 8.72 1.66 17.58
N THR A 328 9.01 2.77 16.90
CA THR A 328 9.80 3.88 17.46
C THR A 328 8.93 5.05 17.89
N PHE A 329 7.89 5.38 17.13
CA PHE A 329 7.11 6.58 17.34
C PHE A 329 5.70 6.29 17.83
N SER A 330 5.22 7.10 18.76
CA SER A 330 3.83 7.12 19.19
C SER A 330 3.34 8.56 19.36
N GLU A 331 2.02 8.72 19.47
CA GLU A 331 1.39 10.00 19.81
C GLU A 331 0.93 9.97 21.28
N THR A 332 0.95 11.12 21.93
CA THR A 332 0.42 11.33 23.29
C THR A 332 -0.91 12.08 23.25
N GLY A 333 -1.51 12.30 24.42
CA GLY A 333 -2.77 13.04 24.55
C GLY A 333 -3.94 12.40 23.82
N PRO A 334 -4.90 13.17 23.30
CA PRO A 334 -6.09 12.67 22.63
C PRO A 334 -5.83 11.75 21.42
N ARG A 335 -4.64 11.82 20.85
CA ARG A 335 -4.25 11.02 19.67
C ARG A 335 -3.50 9.73 20.03
N ALA A 336 -3.28 9.46 21.30
CA ALA A 336 -2.51 8.33 21.79
C ALA A 336 -2.98 6.97 21.25
N THR A 337 -4.26 6.83 20.95
CA THR A 337 -4.88 5.58 20.46
C THR A 337 -4.99 5.50 18.94
N HIS A 338 -4.65 6.56 18.20
CA HIS A 338 -4.87 6.60 16.75
C HIS A 338 -3.94 5.67 15.95
N GLY A 339 -2.79 5.31 16.50
CA GLY A 339 -1.84 4.38 15.86
C GLY A 339 -1.34 4.87 14.50
N ASN A 340 -1.14 6.19 14.33
CA ASN A 340 -0.83 6.79 13.04
C ASN A 340 0.45 6.26 12.41
N PHE A 341 1.45 5.92 13.21
CA PHE A 341 2.72 5.33 12.76
C PHE A 341 2.62 3.88 12.26
N ALA A 342 1.48 3.21 12.47
CA ALA A 342 1.23 1.88 11.92
C ALA A 342 0.82 1.90 10.43
N TRP A 343 0.39 3.05 9.91
CA TRP A 343 -0.17 3.14 8.56
C TRP A 343 0.88 3.07 7.46
N GLY A 344 2.09 3.60 7.67
CA GLY A 344 3.21 3.48 6.74
C GLY A 344 3.57 2.02 6.51
N LYS A 345 3.68 1.24 7.58
CA LYS A 345 3.91 -0.19 7.53
C LYS A 345 2.83 -0.94 6.73
N LYS A 346 1.53 -0.63 6.92
CA LYS A 346 0.44 -1.28 6.19
C LYS A 346 0.56 -1.07 4.68
N VAL A 347 0.82 0.17 4.25
CA VAL A 347 1.08 0.47 2.84
C VAL A 347 2.32 -0.27 2.34
N ALA A 348 3.40 -0.29 3.11
CA ALA A 348 4.62 -1.00 2.73
C ALA A 348 4.40 -2.51 2.56
N ILE A 349 3.64 -3.15 3.47
CA ILE A 349 3.23 -4.55 3.34
C ILE A 349 2.41 -4.77 2.06
N TYR A 350 1.49 -3.85 1.74
CA TYR A 350 0.72 -3.94 0.50
C TYR A 350 1.62 -3.93 -0.75
N LEU A 351 2.55 -2.99 -0.80
CA LEU A 351 3.46 -2.83 -1.94
C LEU A 351 4.41 -4.01 -2.09
N VAL A 352 4.96 -4.53 -0.99
CA VAL A 352 5.84 -5.72 -1.04
C VAL A 352 5.08 -6.98 -1.48
N PHE A 353 3.77 -7.08 -1.16
CA PHE A 353 2.93 -8.15 -1.73
C PHE A 353 2.85 -8.06 -3.24
N ALA A 354 2.57 -6.88 -3.80
CA ALA A 354 2.48 -6.68 -5.25
C ALA A 354 3.81 -7.02 -5.94
N VAL A 355 4.94 -6.54 -5.39
CA VAL A 355 6.27 -6.81 -5.93
C VAL A 355 6.66 -8.28 -5.79
N SER A 356 6.31 -8.93 -4.67
CA SER A 356 6.55 -10.36 -4.46
C SER A 356 5.70 -11.24 -5.39
N MET A 357 4.47 -10.84 -5.71
CA MET A 357 3.66 -11.53 -6.72
C MET A 357 4.25 -11.40 -8.12
N ALA A 358 4.79 -10.23 -8.47
CA ALA A 358 5.53 -10.08 -9.71
C ALA A 358 6.76 -11.00 -9.75
N LYS A 359 7.54 -11.04 -8.65
CA LYS A 359 8.73 -11.90 -8.55
C LYS A 359 8.39 -13.38 -8.57
N PHE A 360 7.27 -13.77 -7.99
CA PHE A 360 6.76 -15.14 -8.11
C PHE A 360 6.50 -15.53 -9.57
N ILE A 361 5.83 -14.66 -10.34
CA ILE A 361 5.62 -14.89 -11.78
C ILE A 361 6.97 -15.01 -12.51
N GLU A 362 7.89 -14.06 -12.30
CA GLU A 362 9.22 -14.10 -12.89
C GLU A 362 9.89 -15.45 -12.65
N ASN A 363 9.93 -15.92 -11.39
CA ASN A 363 10.55 -17.19 -11.01
C ASN A 363 9.93 -18.41 -11.71
N LEU A 364 8.63 -18.39 -11.98
CA LEU A 364 7.97 -19.48 -12.71
C LEU A 364 8.36 -19.50 -14.20
N TYR A 365 8.57 -18.32 -14.79
CA TYR A 365 8.91 -18.19 -16.21
C TYR A 365 10.43 -18.17 -16.47
N ASP A 366 11.26 -17.90 -15.46
CA ASP A 366 12.72 -17.94 -15.59
C ASP A 366 13.19 -19.39 -15.78
N PRO A 367 13.83 -19.75 -16.93
CA PRO A 367 14.28 -21.11 -17.18
C PRO A 367 15.33 -21.57 -16.17
N ASP A 368 16.17 -20.67 -15.66
CA ASP A 368 17.31 -20.99 -14.79
C ASP A 368 16.95 -21.02 -13.31
N PHE A 369 15.76 -20.56 -12.95
CA PHE A 369 15.32 -20.57 -11.56
C PHE A 369 15.33 -22.00 -10.99
N LEU A 370 15.86 -22.17 -9.79
CA LEU A 370 16.08 -23.47 -9.12
C LEU A 370 16.89 -24.47 -9.98
N LYS A 371 17.89 -23.96 -10.70
CA LYS A 371 18.74 -24.74 -11.62
C LYS A 371 17.94 -25.48 -12.70
N GLY A 372 16.86 -24.86 -13.19
CA GLY A 372 16.00 -25.39 -14.23
C GLY A 372 15.18 -26.63 -13.85
N SER A 373 15.25 -27.11 -12.61
CA SER A 373 14.55 -28.32 -12.17
C SER A 373 13.02 -28.12 -12.16
N ARG A 374 12.32 -28.84 -13.05
CA ARG A 374 10.87 -28.82 -13.16
C ARG A 374 10.18 -29.20 -11.84
N THR A 375 10.67 -30.25 -11.18
CA THR A 375 10.09 -30.72 -9.90
C THR A 375 10.23 -29.66 -8.80
N ARG A 376 11.40 -29.01 -8.68
CA ARG A 376 11.59 -27.95 -7.70
C ARG A 376 10.72 -26.73 -8.00
N LYS A 377 10.57 -26.35 -9.26
CA LYS A 377 9.66 -25.26 -9.67
C LYS A 377 8.21 -25.58 -9.35
N ILE A 378 7.75 -26.81 -9.59
CA ILE A 378 6.39 -27.24 -9.22
C ILE A 378 6.21 -27.16 -7.70
N ALA A 379 7.14 -27.74 -6.93
CA ALA A 379 7.06 -27.70 -5.47
C ALA A 379 7.03 -26.23 -4.93
N TYR A 380 7.89 -25.35 -5.44
CA TYR A 380 7.91 -23.94 -5.12
C TYR A 380 6.58 -23.27 -5.48
N GLY A 381 6.07 -23.49 -6.69
CA GLY A 381 4.81 -22.94 -7.18
C GLY A 381 3.62 -23.40 -6.33
N THR A 382 3.57 -24.69 -5.99
CA THR A 382 2.52 -25.26 -5.14
C THR A 382 2.54 -24.67 -3.72
N ALA A 383 3.71 -24.58 -3.10
CA ALA A 383 3.85 -24.00 -1.76
C ALA A 383 3.38 -22.53 -1.72
N LEU A 384 3.77 -21.73 -2.72
CA LEU A 384 3.32 -20.34 -2.81
C LEU A 384 1.85 -20.19 -3.16
N ALA A 385 1.31 -21.05 -4.02
CA ALA A 385 -0.11 -21.06 -4.31
C ALA A 385 -0.94 -21.40 -3.05
N LEU A 386 -0.46 -22.33 -2.22
CA LEU A 386 -1.09 -22.64 -0.94
C LEU A 386 -1.04 -21.45 0.03
N LEU A 387 0.11 -20.78 0.16
CA LEU A 387 0.23 -19.59 0.99
C LEU A 387 -0.70 -18.46 0.51
N LEU A 388 -0.77 -18.22 -0.81
CA LEU A 388 -1.70 -17.25 -1.39
C LEU A 388 -3.15 -17.62 -1.11
N PHE A 389 -3.49 -18.91 -1.22
CA PHE A 389 -4.84 -19.40 -0.91
C PHE A 389 -5.20 -19.15 0.56
N LEU A 390 -4.29 -19.40 1.50
CA LEU A 390 -4.51 -19.13 2.92
C LEU A 390 -4.71 -17.64 3.19
N HIS A 391 -3.89 -16.77 2.59
CA HIS A 391 -4.05 -15.33 2.66
C HIS A 391 -5.39 -14.86 2.07
N PHE A 392 -5.78 -15.42 0.92
CA PHE A 392 -7.04 -15.12 0.24
C PHE A 392 -8.25 -15.58 1.08
N ALA A 393 -8.25 -16.84 1.52
CA ALA A 393 -9.35 -17.40 2.31
C ALA A 393 -9.58 -16.59 3.60
N SER A 394 -8.50 -16.23 4.31
CA SER A 394 -8.58 -15.38 5.51
C SER A 394 -9.19 -14.02 5.21
N GLN A 395 -8.81 -13.39 4.08
CA GLN A 395 -9.36 -12.11 3.69
C GLN A 395 -10.83 -12.20 3.28
N VAL A 396 -11.23 -13.26 2.56
CA VAL A 396 -12.63 -13.48 2.17
C VAL A 396 -13.50 -13.65 3.42
N VAL A 397 -13.08 -14.46 4.38
CA VAL A 397 -13.79 -14.61 5.66
C VAL A 397 -13.96 -13.27 6.36
N TYR A 398 -12.90 -12.45 6.41
CA TYR A 398 -12.96 -11.10 6.98
C TYR A 398 -13.94 -10.19 6.23
N LEU A 399 -13.94 -10.20 4.90
CA LEU A 399 -14.86 -9.39 4.08
C LEU A 399 -16.33 -9.83 4.26
N VAL A 400 -16.57 -11.14 4.34
CA VAL A 400 -17.91 -11.68 4.63
C VAL A 400 -18.36 -11.18 6.01
N HIS A 401 -17.48 -11.23 7.01
CA HIS A 401 -17.76 -10.71 8.35
C HIS A 401 -18.12 -9.20 8.31
N LEU A 402 -17.32 -8.38 7.61
CA LEU A 402 -17.64 -6.96 7.40
C LEU A 402 -18.95 -6.77 6.66
N GLY A 403 -19.20 -7.55 5.59
CA GLY A 403 -20.44 -7.51 4.81
C GLY A 403 -21.70 -7.79 5.63
N HIS A 404 -21.60 -8.57 6.70
CA HIS A 404 -22.70 -8.83 7.64
C HIS A 404 -22.80 -7.81 8.78
N GLY A 405 -22.00 -6.76 8.78
CA GLY A 405 -22.02 -5.71 9.82
C GLY A 405 -21.16 -6.04 11.03
N GLY A 406 -20.20 -6.95 10.87
CA GLY A 406 -19.23 -7.24 11.90
C GLY A 406 -18.28 -6.07 12.17
N LYS A 407 -17.76 -6.00 13.40
CA LYS A 407 -16.76 -5.00 13.77
C LYS A 407 -15.45 -5.27 13.04
N TYR A 408 -14.78 -4.23 12.55
CA TYR A 408 -13.54 -4.37 11.77
C TYR A 408 -12.32 -4.83 12.62
N MET A 409 -12.43 -4.84 13.95
CA MET A 409 -11.36 -5.24 14.86
C MET A 409 -11.58 -6.62 15.52
N ILE A 410 -12.41 -7.47 14.96
CA ILE A 410 -12.68 -8.79 15.52
C ILE A 410 -12.09 -9.90 14.68
#